data_ad41baf4fa393d61cbcf57aa39c385ba
#
_entry.id   ad41baf4fa393d61cbcf57aa39c385ba
#
_cell.length_a   1.000
_cell.length_b   1.000
_cell.length_c   1.000
_cell.angle_alpha   90.00
_cell.angle_beta   90.00
_cell.angle_gamma   90.00
#
_symmetry.space_group_name_H-M   'P 1'
#
loop_
_entity.id
_entity.type
_entity.pdbx_description
1 polymer ?
#
loop_
_entity_poly.entity_id
_entity_poly.type
_entity_poly.pdbx_seq_one_letter_code
_entity_poly.pdbx_strand_id
1 'polypeptide(L)'
;MITLTTLRKFTFPVQAECISPDVFEGKDTAEIGKLPVYEGNRLKKLKDLFKIEEDRAQTPSITINGDASEVRRIGQGMKTGEIVINGNAGMHLGEKMLGGKITLNGDAGQWTGSAMKKGLIEVHGNANDYLCSPYRGASEGMKGGKIVVDGNVGGDSGAYMKGGLIKIKGCSTGQFLGFHMSDGTIHVEKNATTRVGTNMTGGKIVISGKIEEMMPTFTVDGVKPKVKIDETESAAGPFYVFLGDIAEKGTGKLFVSKANNQQLKTYEKYL
;
A
#
# COMPACT_ATOMS: atom_id res chain seq x y z
N MET A 1 5.94 -25.51 -2.88
CA MET A 1 5.49 -24.44 -1.96
C MET A 1 6.34 -24.52 -0.71
N ILE A 2 6.87 -23.41 -0.22
CA ILE A 2 7.63 -23.36 1.05
C ILE A 2 6.74 -22.78 2.14
N THR A 3 6.66 -23.44 3.27
CA THR A 3 5.95 -22.95 4.45
C THR A 3 6.95 -22.57 5.54
N LEU A 4 6.86 -21.33 5.99
CA LEU A 4 7.62 -20.76 7.10
C LEU A 4 6.69 -20.61 8.30
N THR A 5 6.97 -21.26 9.42
CA THR A 5 6.21 -21.05 10.67
C THR A 5 7.11 -20.40 11.70
N THR A 6 6.67 -19.28 12.29
CA THR A 6 7.45 -18.58 13.32
C THR A 6 7.68 -19.51 14.52
N LEU A 7 8.94 -19.65 14.96
CA LEU A 7 9.27 -20.53 16.11
C LEU A 7 8.89 -19.90 17.45
N ARG A 8 8.76 -18.58 17.50
CA ARG A 8 8.46 -17.80 18.70
C ARG A 8 7.98 -16.40 18.35
N LYS A 9 7.47 -15.67 19.30
CA LYS A 9 7.29 -14.22 19.17
C LYS A 9 8.67 -13.54 19.12
N PHE A 10 8.86 -12.64 18.16
CA PHE A 10 10.10 -11.88 18.03
C PHE A 10 10.12 -10.70 19.00
N THR A 11 11.27 -10.50 19.68
CA THR A 11 11.46 -9.38 20.61
C THR A 11 12.08 -8.17 19.92
N PHE A 12 12.85 -8.42 18.85
CA PHE A 12 13.51 -7.40 18.06
C PHE A 12 13.11 -7.51 16.59
N PRO A 13 13.16 -6.38 15.85
CA PRO A 13 12.89 -6.41 14.42
C PRO A 13 13.81 -7.39 13.68
N VAL A 14 13.20 -8.15 12.77
CA VAL A 14 13.88 -9.14 11.93
C VAL A 14 13.99 -8.59 10.52
N GLN A 15 15.20 -8.36 10.01
CA GLN A 15 15.44 -8.01 8.61
C GLN A 15 15.53 -9.30 7.80
N ALA A 16 14.57 -9.52 6.91
CA ALA A 16 14.39 -10.78 6.19
C ALA A 16 14.13 -10.58 4.69
N GLU A 17 14.98 -9.78 4.03
CA GLU A 17 14.95 -9.52 2.59
C GLU A 17 15.04 -10.81 1.76
N CYS A 18 15.58 -11.88 2.35
CA CYS A 18 15.69 -13.18 1.70
C CYS A 18 14.34 -13.90 1.54
N ILE A 19 13.27 -13.49 2.24
CA ILE A 19 11.95 -14.09 2.10
C ILE A 19 11.29 -13.57 0.82
N SER A 20 11.59 -14.23 -0.30
CA SER A 20 11.04 -13.96 -1.62
C SER A 20 11.07 -15.24 -2.47
N PRO A 21 10.03 -15.50 -3.29
CA PRO A 21 10.03 -16.66 -4.21
C PRO A 21 11.25 -16.67 -5.13
N ASP A 22 11.66 -15.51 -5.65
CA ASP A 22 12.85 -15.38 -6.51
C ASP A 22 14.16 -15.81 -5.79
N VAL A 23 14.25 -15.61 -4.48
CA VAL A 23 15.42 -16.00 -3.68
C VAL A 23 15.40 -17.48 -3.33
N PHE A 24 14.19 -18.05 -3.16
CA PHE A 24 14.01 -19.46 -2.80
C PHE A 24 14.06 -20.39 -4.01
N GLU A 25 13.89 -19.86 -5.21
CA GLU A 25 13.89 -20.65 -6.44
C GLU A 25 15.14 -21.51 -6.58
N GLY A 26 14.95 -22.80 -6.84
CA GLY A 26 16.03 -23.77 -7.02
C GLY A 26 16.76 -24.21 -5.74
N LYS A 27 16.33 -23.74 -4.56
CA LYS A 27 16.96 -24.11 -3.28
C LYS A 27 16.09 -25.14 -2.52
N ASP A 28 16.76 -26.08 -1.89
CA ASP A 28 16.12 -26.98 -0.93
C ASP A 28 15.90 -26.29 0.43
N THR A 29 15.16 -26.95 1.33
CA THR A 29 14.85 -26.42 2.67
C THR A 29 16.09 -26.20 3.53
N ALA A 30 17.16 -26.99 3.32
CA ALA A 30 18.42 -26.86 4.07
C ALA A 30 19.20 -25.62 3.60
N GLU A 31 19.16 -25.31 2.29
CA GLU A 31 19.78 -24.12 1.71
C GLU A 31 19.00 -22.86 2.11
N ILE A 32 17.66 -22.90 2.00
CA ILE A 32 16.78 -21.81 2.46
C ILE A 32 17.01 -21.53 3.95
N GLY A 33 17.12 -22.58 4.76
CA GLY A 33 17.37 -22.46 6.19
C GLY A 33 18.69 -21.80 6.56
N LYS A 34 19.68 -21.80 5.66
CA LYS A 34 20.99 -21.12 5.87
C LYS A 34 20.99 -19.66 5.47
N LEU A 35 19.93 -19.15 4.82
CA LEU A 35 19.87 -17.76 4.38
C LEU A 35 20.04 -16.82 5.58
N PRO A 36 20.83 -15.73 5.41
CA PRO A 36 21.10 -14.78 6.49
C PRO A 36 19.89 -13.90 6.77
N VAL A 37 19.63 -13.66 8.05
CA VAL A 37 18.66 -12.70 8.57
C VAL A 37 19.26 -11.98 9.76
N TYR A 38 18.79 -10.78 10.06
CA TYR A 38 19.22 -10.06 11.27
C TYR A 38 18.03 -9.94 12.23
N GLU A 39 18.20 -10.39 13.47
CA GLU A 39 17.30 -10.07 14.57
C GLU A 39 17.96 -8.98 15.42
N GLY A 40 17.43 -7.77 15.37
CA GLY A 40 18.11 -6.59 15.86
C GLY A 40 19.45 -6.40 15.11
N ASN A 41 20.55 -6.40 15.84
CA ASN A 41 21.91 -6.30 15.28
C ASN A 41 22.66 -7.66 15.22
N ARG A 42 21.97 -8.78 15.44
CA ARG A 42 22.58 -10.11 15.47
C ARG A 42 22.27 -10.86 14.17
N LEU A 43 23.33 -11.27 13.48
CA LEU A 43 23.23 -12.16 12.32
C LEU A 43 22.78 -13.54 12.78
N LYS A 44 21.74 -14.07 12.14
CA LYS A 44 21.16 -15.40 12.34
C LYS A 44 20.90 -16.07 11.00
N LYS A 45 20.49 -17.32 11.04
CA LYS A 45 20.00 -18.09 9.88
C LYS A 45 18.47 -18.12 9.92
N LEU A 46 17.84 -18.19 8.76
CA LEU A 46 16.38 -18.24 8.66
C LEU A 46 15.78 -19.36 9.51
N LYS A 47 16.41 -20.55 9.53
CA LYS A 47 16.01 -21.71 10.35
C LYS A 47 16.05 -21.47 11.87
N ASP A 48 16.77 -20.45 12.33
CA ASP A 48 16.85 -20.14 13.77
C ASP A 48 15.60 -19.35 14.22
N LEU A 49 14.82 -18.85 13.27
CA LEU A 49 13.63 -18.02 13.48
C LEU A 49 12.35 -18.68 12.97
N PHE A 50 12.46 -19.55 11.95
CA PHE A 50 11.32 -20.21 11.32
C PHE A 50 11.53 -21.72 11.20
N LYS A 51 10.49 -22.49 11.45
CA LYS A 51 10.36 -23.86 10.94
C LYS A 51 10.11 -23.78 9.46
N ILE A 52 10.85 -24.56 8.66
CA ILE A 52 10.79 -24.53 7.20
C ILE A 52 10.33 -25.90 6.73
N GLU A 53 9.23 -25.93 5.99
CA GLU A 53 8.65 -27.14 5.43
C GLU A 53 8.42 -26.94 3.93
N GLU A 54 8.60 -28.01 3.16
CA GLU A 54 8.33 -28.01 1.73
C GLU A 54 7.15 -28.91 1.42
N ASP A 55 6.20 -28.39 0.66
CA ASP A 55 5.17 -29.17 0.00
C ASP A 55 5.40 -29.13 -1.51
N ARG A 56 5.32 -30.28 -2.17
CA ARG A 56 5.64 -30.46 -3.61
C ARG A 56 4.61 -29.85 -4.57
N ALA A 57 3.95 -28.77 -4.22
CA ALA A 57 3.08 -28.03 -5.12
C ALA A 57 3.88 -27.32 -6.23
N GLN A 58 3.30 -27.23 -7.42
CA GLN A 58 3.98 -26.81 -8.66
C GLN A 58 4.25 -25.31 -8.80
N THR A 59 3.76 -24.44 -7.90
CA THR A 59 3.93 -22.98 -8.00
C THR A 59 4.96 -22.47 -7.01
N PRO A 60 5.88 -21.56 -7.43
CA PRO A 60 6.80 -20.90 -6.51
C PRO A 60 6.01 -19.99 -5.57
N SER A 61 5.60 -20.54 -4.42
CA SER A 61 4.84 -19.82 -3.40
C SER A 61 5.44 -20.03 -2.02
N ILE A 62 5.31 -18.99 -1.19
CA ILE A 62 5.73 -18.98 0.21
C ILE A 62 4.50 -18.75 1.07
N THR A 63 4.26 -19.61 2.04
CA THR A 63 3.27 -19.36 3.10
C THR A 63 3.99 -19.09 4.41
N ILE A 64 3.61 -18.00 5.09
CA ILE A 64 4.14 -17.64 6.41
C ILE A 64 3.01 -17.78 7.43
N ASN A 65 3.21 -18.63 8.43
CA ASN A 65 2.25 -18.86 9.51
C ASN A 65 2.78 -18.26 10.83
N GLY A 66 1.91 -17.57 11.55
CA GLY A 66 2.19 -16.94 12.83
C GLY A 66 2.41 -15.43 12.73
N ASP A 67 2.70 -14.81 13.86
CA ASP A 67 2.88 -13.36 13.95
C ASP A 67 4.25 -12.93 13.40
N ALA A 68 4.22 -12.29 12.23
CA ALA A 68 5.38 -11.72 11.56
C ALA A 68 5.43 -10.18 11.68
N SER A 69 4.75 -9.59 12.67
CA SER A 69 4.70 -8.11 12.88
C SER A 69 6.07 -7.46 13.04
N GLU A 70 7.06 -8.20 13.52
CA GLU A 70 8.45 -7.72 13.61
C GLU A 70 9.30 -8.11 12.39
N VAL A 71 8.78 -8.90 11.45
CA VAL A 71 9.52 -9.36 10.24
C VAL A 71 9.39 -8.32 9.14
N ARG A 72 10.49 -7.69 8.79
CA ARG A 72 10.56 -6.58 7.82
C ARG A 72 11.02 -7.07 6.46
N ARG A 73 10.61 -6.35 5.41
CA ARG A 73 11.08 -6.52 4.03
C ARG A 73 10.73 -7.85 3.37
N ILE A 74 9.69 -8.53 3.85
CA ILE A 74 9.14 -9.71 3.17
C ILE A 74 8.73 -9.31 1.75
N GLY A 75 9.17 -10.08 0.74
CA GLY A 75 8.88 -9.83 -0.68
C GLY A 75 9.54 -8.58 -1.26
N GLN A 76 10.61 -8.06 -0.62
CA GLN A 76 11.36 -6.93 -1.17
C GLN A 76 11.92 -7.25 -2.54
N GLY A 77 11.62 -6.39 -3.53
CA GLY A 77 12.12 -6.54 -4.89
C GLY A 77 11.59 -7.76 -5.65
N MET A 78 10.60 -8.48 -5.09
CA MET A 78 9.96 -9.66 -5.67
C MET A 78 9.52 -9.41 -7.10
N LYS A 79 9.80 -10.37 -8.01
CA LYS A 79 9.47 -10.27 -9.43
C LYS A 79 8.33 -11.21 -9.83
N THR A 80 8.28 -12.40 -9.24
CA THR A 80 7.36 -13.49 -9.60
C THR A 80 6.87 -14.23 -8.36
N GLY A 81 5.92 -15.13 -8.56
CA GLY A 81 5.42 -16.01 -7.51
C GLY A 81 4.41 -15.38 -6.57
N GLU A 82 4.14 -16.04 -5.46
CA GLU A 82 3.14 -15.62 -4.48
C GLU A 82 3.65 -15.79 -3.05
N ILE A 83 3.30 -14.84 -2.19
CA ILE A 83 3.51 -14.91 -0.74
C ILE A 83 2.17 -14.76 -0.05
N VAL A 84 1.82 -15.72 0.82
CA VAL A 84 0.64 -15.66 1.69
C VAL A 84 1.12 -15.57 3.14
N ILE A 85 0.66 -14.59 3.88
CA ILE A 85 1.03 -14.37 5.29
C ILE A 85 -0.24 -14.52 6.14
N ASN A 86 -0.27 -15.54 7.00
CA ASN A 86 -1.35 -15.82 7.94
C ASN A 86 -1.00 -15.23 9.31
N GLY A 87 -1.22 -13.95 9.46
CA GLY A 87 -0.86 -13.12 10.62
C GLY A 87 -0.48 -11.72 10.19
N ASN A 88 0.04 -10.92 11.10
CA ASN A 88 0.50 -9.57 10.79
C ASN A 88 1.88 -9.58 10.13
N ALA A 89 2.21 -8.54 9.38
CA ALA A 89 3.51 -8.34 8.78
C ALA A 89 4.15 -7.02 9.24
N GLY A 90 5.48 -7.01 9.36
CA GLY A 90 6.24 -5.83 9.74
C GLY A 90 6.40 -4.82 8.61
N MET A 91 7.31 -3.87 8.83
CA MET A 91 7.55 -2.74 7.93
C MET A 91 8.13 -3.18 6.58
N HIS A 92 7.90 -2.38 5.54
CA HIS A 92 8.47 -2.57 4.19
C HIS A 92 8.02 -3.86 3.48
N LEU A 93 6.82 -4.39 3.78
CA LEU A 93 6.23 -5.50 3.03
C LEU A 93 6.12 -5.13 1.54
N GLY A 94 6.67 -5.94 0.64
CA GLY A 94 6.62 -5.71 -0.82
C GLY A 94 7.38 -4.44 -1.27
N GLU A 95 8.34 -3.94 -0.49
CA GLU A 95 9.15 -2.77 -0.90
C GLU A 95 9.83 -3.02 -2.25
N LYS A 96 9.73 -2.06 -3.17
CA LYS A 96 10.32 -2.14 -4.53
C LYS A 96 9.86 -3.36 -5.35
N MET A 97 8.71 -3.93 -5.05
CA MET A 97 8.15 -5.08 -5.76
C MET A 97 8.04 -4.81 -7.26
N LEU A 98 8.45 -5.77 -8.08
CA LEU A 98 8.52 -5.69 -9.53
C LEU A 98 7.48 -6.58 -10.23
N GLY A 99 6.77 -7.43 -9.49
CA GLY A 99 5.76 -8.37 -9.98
C GLY A 99 5.32 -9.34 -8.88
N GLY A 100 4.55 -10.36 -9.24
CA GLY A 100 4.04 -11.35 -8.30
C GLY A 100 2.87 -10.85 -7.44
N LYS A 101 2.51 -11.62 -6.41
CA LYS A 101 1.39 -11.33 -5.52
C LYS A 101 1.77 -11.54 -4.05
N ILE A 102 1.33 -10.63 -3.18
CA ILE A 102 1.40 -10.79 -1.72
C ILE A 102 -0.02 -10.70 -1.17
N THR A 103 -0.43 -11.70 -0.39
CA THR A 103 -1.71 -11.71 0.35
C THR A 103 -1.39 -11.74 1.84
N LEU A 104 -1.84 -10.72 2.56
CA LEU A 104 -1.65 -10.60 4.01
C LEU A 104 -3.00 -10.76 4.73
N ASN A 105 -3.14 -11.84 5.48
CA ASN A 105 -4.31 -12.11 6.32
C ASN A 105 -4.11 -11.51 7.72
N GLY A 106 -3.92 -10.19 7.78
CA GLY A 106 -3.66 -9.44 9.00
C GLY A 106 -3.31 -7.98 8.70
N ASP A 107 -2.73 -7.29 9.67
CA ASP A 107 -2.32 -5.90 9.57
C ASP A 107 -0.91 -5.75 8.99
N ALA A 108 -0.73 -4.73 8.16
CA ALA A 108 0.55 -4.40 7.54
C ALA A 108 1.27 -3.26 8.28
N GLY A 109 2.58 -3.40 8.44
CA GLY A 109 3.44 -2.37 9.01
C GLY A 109 3.62 -1.17 8.08
N GLN A 110 4.38 -0.17 8.56
CA GLN A 110 4.68 1.05 7.81
C GLN A 110 5.47 0.75 6.51
N TRP A 111 5.38 1.65 5.53
CA TRP A 111 6.05 1.57 4.23
C TRP A 111 5.71 0.31 3.41
N THR A 112 4.57 -0.33 3.65
CA THR A 112 4.09 -1.42 2.79
C THR A 112 3.92 -0.93 1.35
N GLY A 113 4.46 -1.66 0.38
CA GLY A 113 4.44 -1.31 -1.05
C GLY A 113 5.30 -0.10 -1.42
N SER A 114 6.21 0.35 -0.55
CA SER A 114 7.11 1.47 -0.83
C SER A 114 7.86 1.28 -2.14
N ALA A 115 7.82 2.28 -3.03
CA ALA A 115 8.47 2.28 -4.34
C ALA A 115 8.15 1.07 -5.24
N MET A 116 7.00 0.42 -5.03
CA MET A 116 6.48 -0.67 -5.86
C MET A 116 6.31 -0.22 -7.31
N LYS A 117 6.64 -1.10 -8.27
CA LYS A 117 6.53 -0.84 -9.71
C LYS A 117 5.48 -1.69 -10.41
N LYS A 118 5.27 -2.93 -9.97
CA LYS A 118 4.30 -3.89 -10.53
C LYS A 118 3.87 -4.88 -9.47
N GLY A 119 2.87 -5.71 -9.80
CA GLY A 119 2.36 -6.77 -8.93
C GLY A 119 1.14 -6.34 -8.13
N LEU A 120 0.72 -7.19 -7.21
CA LEU A 120 -0.48 -7.03 -6.38
C LEU A 120 -0.13 -7.27 -4.91
N ILE A 121 -0.55 -6.36 -4.04
CA ILE A 121 -0.55 -6.59 -2.59
C ILE A 121 -2.00 -6.48 -2.09
N GLU A 122 -2.48 -7.51 -1.42
CA GLU A 122 -3.80 -7.54 -0.76
C GLU A 122 -3.58 -7.62 0.76
N VAL A 123 -4.14 -6.66 1.49
CA VAL A 123 -4.09 -6.58 2.95
C VAL A 123 -5.51 -6.70 3.49
N HIS A 124 -5.82 -7.81 4.14
CA HIS A 124 -7.16 -8.06 4.70
C HIS A 124 -7.39 -7.41 6.08
N GLY A 125 -6.40 -6.76 6.64
CA GLY A 125 -6.47 -5.91 7.82
C GLY A 125 -6.25 -4.44 7.49
N ASN A 126 -5.63 -3.72 8.42
CA ASN A 126 -5.24 -2.33 8.27
C ASN A 126 -3.81 -2.22 7.71
N ALA A 127 -3.48 -1.05 7.16
CA ALA A 127 -2.10 -0.71 6.87
C ALA A 127 -1.71 0.56 7.63
N ASN A 128 -0.53 0.55 8.23
CA ASN A 128 -0.02 1.68 8.98
C ASN A 128 0.39 2.84 8.07
N ASP A 129 1.03 3.87 8.65
CA ASP A 129 1.49 5.06 7.92
C ASP A 129 2.43 4.74 6.76
N TYR A 130 2.52 5.66 5.82
CA TYR A 130 3.43 5.62 4.67
C TYR A 130 3.15 4.47 3.68
N LEU A 131 1.90 3.98 3.60
CA LEU A 131 1.53 3.00 2.57
C LEU A 131 1.94 3.51 1.18
N CYS A 132 2.72 2.74 0.41
CA CYS A 132 3.23 3.08 -0.93
C CYS A 132 4.17 4.29 -1.00
N SER A 133 4.46 4.91 0.11
CA SER A 133 5.28 6.12 0.17
C SER A 133 6.77 5.82 0.18
N PRO A 134 7.62 6.73 -0.29
CA PRO A 134 9.06 6.54 -0.23
C PRO A 134 9.57 6.62 1.21
N TYR A 135 10.73 6.04 1.45
CA TYR A 135 11.44 6.24 2.71
C TYR A 135 11.91 7.70 2.82
N ARG A 136 12.10 8.19 4.04
CA ARG A 136 12.49 9.58 4.33
C ARG A 136 13.69 10.02 3.50
N GLY A 137 13.59 11.18 2.87
CA GLY A 137 14.60 11.76 2.00
C GLY A 137 14.55 11.29 0.54
N ALA A 138 13.73 10.30 0.20
CA ALA A 138 13.47 9.89 -1.17
C ALA A 138 12.16 10.55 -1.68
N SER A 139 12.11 10.80 -3.00
CA SER A 139 10.97 11.40 -3.70
C SER A 139 10.33 10.45 -4.72
N GLU A 140 10.50 9.15 -4.53
CA GLU A 140 10.00 8.15 -5.45
C GLU A 140 9.11 7.14 -4.72
N GLY A 141 7.82 7.44 -4.63
CA GLY A 141 6.79 6.55 -4.13
C GLY A 141 6.45 5.42 -5.13
N MET A 142 5.27 4.87 -5.03
CA MET A 142 4.77 3.84 -5.93
C MET A 142 4.76 4.32 -7.38
N LYS A 143 5.25 3.49 -8.30
CA LYS A 143 5.31 3.78 -9.75
C LYS A 143 4.33 2.96 -10.58
N GLY A 144 3.72 1.94 -10.00
CA GLY A 144 2.78 1.04 -10.68
C GLY A 144 2.43 -0.16 -9.81
N GLY A 145 1.58 -1.05 -10.34
CA GLY A 145 1.00 -2.15 -9.58
C GLY A 145 -0.29 -1.77 -8.87
N LYS A 146 -0.79 -2.66 -8.04
CA LYS A 146 -2.06 -2.49 -7.31
C LYS A 146 -1.89 -2.88 -5.84
N ILE A 147 -2.42 -2.05 -4.95
CA ILE A 147 -2.56 -2.38 -3.53
C ILE A 147 -4.02 -2.25 -3.14
N VAL A 148 -4.55 -3.25 -2.45
CA VAL A 148 -5.91 -3.27 -1.89
C VAL A 148 -5.79 -3.46 -0.39
N VAL A 149 -6.40 -2.57 0.39
CA VAL A 149 -6.48 -2.66 1.85
C VAL A 149 -7.94 -2.72 2.26
N ASP A 150 -8.35 -3.80 2.93
CA ASP A 150 -9.73 -3.98 3.37
C ASP A 150 -10.07 -3.08 4.57
N GLY A 151 -9.10 -2.83 5.44
CA GLY A 151 -9.22 -1.96 6.59
C GLY A 151 -8.86 -0.50 6.32
N ASN A 152 -8.41 0.18 7.35
CA ASN A 152 -7.99 1.58 7.32
C ASN A 152 -6.51 1.74 6.97
N VAL A 153 -6.14 2.94 6.55
CA VAL A 153 -4.72 3.31 6.34
C VAL A 153 -4.34 4.53 7.17
N GLY A 154 -3.06 4.62 7.50
CA GLY A 154 -2.50 5.73 8.25
C GLY A 154 -2.11 6.93 7.38
N GLY A 155 -1.34 7.86 7.97
CA GLY A 155 -0.89 9.10 7.33
C GLY A 155 0.13 8.90 6.20
N ASP A 156 0.30 9.95 5.40
CA ASP A 156 1.23 9.99 4.27
C ASP A 156 1.08 8.82 3.27
N SER A 157 -0.09 8.17 3.23
CA SER A 157 -0.35 7.08 2.30
C SER A 157 -0.39 7.59 0.85
N GLY A 158 0.32 6.92 -0.05
CA GLY A 158 0.44 7.32 -1.46
C GLY A 158 1.29 8.57 -1.71
N ALA A 159 2.09 9.01 -0.74
CA ALA A 159 2.97 10.16 -0.95
C ALA A 159 3.98 9.89 -2.08
N TYR A 160 4.23 10.92 -2.91
CA TYR A 160 5.10 10.86 -4.08
C TYR A 160 4.76 9.74 -5.08
N MET A 161 3.49 9.33 -5.14
CA MET A 161 3.01 8.32 -6.08
C MET A 161 3.13 8.84 -7.51
N LYS A 162 3.68 7.99 -8.41
CA LYS A 162 3.94 8.27 -9.83
C LYS A 162 3.19 7.33 -10.78
N GLY A 163 2.29 6.50 -10.25
CA GLY A 163 1.48 5.55 -11.02
C GLY A 163 0.95 4.41 -10.16
N GLY A 164 0.08 3.58 -10.75
CA GLY A 164 -0.56 2.45 -10.07
C GLY A 164 -1.88 2.77 -9.39
N LEU A 165 -2.38 1.83 -8.60
CA LEU A 165 -3.66 1.95 -7.90
C LEU A 165 -3.51 1.57 -6.43
N ILE A 166 -3.95 2.47 -5.56
CA ILE A 166 -4.18 2.20 -4.13
C ILE A 166 -5.69 2.21 -3.90
N LYS A 167 -6.25 1.06 -3.49
CA LYS A 167 -7.66 0.95 -3.11
C LYS A 167 -7.78 0.68 -1.62
N ILE A 168 -8.54 1.54 -0.92
CA ILE A 168 -8.76 1.50 0.53
C ILE A 168 -10.25 1.34 0.76
N LYS A 169 -10.68 0.17 1.24
CA LYS A 169 -12.10 -0.10 1.53
C LYS A 169 -12.54 0.54 2.86
N GLY A 170 -11.59 0.80 3.76
CA GLY A 170 -11.78 1.55 4.99
C GLY A 170 -11.62 3.05 4.82
N CYS A 171 -11.14 3.69 5.89
CA CYS A 171 -10.85 5.12 5.98
C CYS A 171 -9.36 5.40 5.77
N SER A 172 -9.04 6.61 5.27
CA SER A 172 -7.72 7.22 5.47
C SER A 172 -7.77 8.02 6.77
N THR A 173 -7.15 7.48 7.82
CA THR A 173 -7.25 8.03 9.18
C THR A 173 -6.18 9.06 9.52
N GLY A 174 -5.10 9.10 8.72
CA GLY A 174 -4.03 10.08 8.86
C GLY A 174 -4.13 11.19 7.81
N GLN A 175 -3.31 12.22 7.96
CA GLN A 175 -3.22 13.35 7.04
C GLN A 175 -2.34 13.04 5.83
N PHE A 176 -2.32 13.95 4.85
CA PHE A 176 -1.42 13.93 3.69
C PHE A 176 -1.60 12.73 2.73
N LEU A 177 -2.83 12.20 2.60
CA LEU A 177 -3.13 11.21 1.57
C LEU A 177 -2.77 11.75 0.18
N GLY A 178 -1.90 11.08 -0.57
CA GLY A 178 -1.47 11.48 -1.91
C GLY A 178 -0.57 12.74 -1.95
N PHE A 179 0.19 13.01 -0.88
CA PHE A 179 1.13 14.12 -0.81
C PHE A 179 2.16 14.07 -1.94
N HIS A 180 2.36 15.18 -2.68
CA HIS A 180 3.24 15.25 -3.87
C HIS A 180 2.96 14.18 -4.94
N MET A 181 1.74 13.66 -5.02
CA MET A 181 1.35 12.72 -6.06
C MET A 181 1.42 13.38 -7.44
N SER A 182 2.00 12.68 -8.43
CA SER A 182 2.08 13.18 -9.81
C SER A 182 1.31 12.34 -10.82
N ASP A 183 1.00 11.08 -10.50
CA ASP A 183 0.18 10.21 -11.34
C ASP A 183 -0.36 9.01 -10.54
N GLY A 184 -1.28 8.23 -11.14
CA GLY A 184 -1.92 7.06 -10.54
C GLY A 184 -3.30 7.37 -9.95
N THR A 185 -3.84 6.39 -9.24
CA THR A 185 -5.18 6.48 -8.63
C THR A 185 -5.15 6.06 -7.17
N ILE A 186 -5.74 6.87 -6.30
CA ILE A 186 -6.05 6.50 -4.92
C ILE A 186 -7.57 6.52 -4.76
N HIS A 187 -8.17 5.43 -4.30
CA HIS A 187 -9.60 5.33 -4.02
C HIS A 187 -9.83 4.99 -2.55
N VAL A 188 -10.54 5.84 -1.83
CA VAL A 188 -10.99 5.62 -0.45
C VAL A 188 -12.50 5.44 -0.48
N GLU A 189 -12.98 4.24 -0.12
CA GLU A 189 -14.42 3.94 -0.13
C GLU A 189 -15.17 4.63 1.04
N LYS A 190 -14.49 4.85 2.16
CA LYS A 190 -15.05 5.57 3.32
C LYS A 190 -14.45 6.96 3.46
N ASN A 191 -14.18 7.39 4.66
CA ASN A 191 -13.81 8.76 4.98
C ASN A 191 -12.31 9.03 4.82
N ALA A 192 -11.98 10.26 4.53
CA ALA A 192 -10.62 10.80 4.58
C ALA A 192 -10.57 12.01 5.50
N THR A 193 -9.40 12.26 6.08
CA THR A 193 -9.16 13.37 7.00
C THR A 193 -8.81 14.66 6.24
N THR A 194 -7.78 15.37 6.67
CA THR A 194 -7.35 16.66 6.13
C THR A 194 -6.14 16.53 5.21
N ARG A 195 -5.83 17.59 4.47
CA ARG A 195 -4.63 17.73 3.63
C ARG A 195 -4.51 16.67 2.52
N VAL A 196 -5.66 16.19 2.03
CA VAL A 196 -5.72 15.25 0.91
C VAL A 196 -5.22 15.93 -0.37
N GLY A 197 -4.27 15.30 -1.05
CA GLY A 197 -3.70 15.78 -2.31
C GLY A 197 -2.78 16.99 -2.18
N THR A 198 -2.33 17.36 -0.97
CA THR A 198 -1.40 18.49 -0.78
C THR A 198 -0.19 18.34 -1.71
N ASN A 199 0.15 19.42 -2.42
CA ASN A 199 1.25 19.49 -3.38
C ASN A 199 1.15 18.48 -4.55
N MET A 200 -0.03 17.89 -4.83
CA MET A 200 -0.17 17.02 -5.99
C MET A 200 -0.06 17.80 -7.30
N THR A 201 0.67 17.26 -8.26
CA THR A 201 0.83 17.81 -9.60
C THR A 201 0.00 17.11 -10.66
N GLY A 202 -0.47 15.90 -10.37
CA GLY A 202 -1.25 15.06 -11.29
C GLY A 202 -1.90 13.88 -10.56
N GLY A 203 -2.42 12.93 -11.33
CA GLY A 203 -3.11 11.76 -10.78
C GLY A 203 -4.54 12.01 -10.34
N LYS A 204 -5.12 11.04 -9.66
CA LYS A 204 -6.53 11.02 -9.29
C LYS A 204 -6.72 10.47 -7.88
N ILE A 205 -7.42 11.22 -7.03
CA ILE A 205 -7.85 10.78 -5.70
C ILE A 205 -9.39 10.77 -5.68
N VAL A 206 -9.99 9.68 -5.24
CA VAL A 206 -11.46 9.50 -5.16
C VAL A 206 -11.84 9.18 -3.72
N ILE A 207 -12.67 10.04 -3.12
CA ILE A 207 -13.20 9.88 -1.75
C ILE A 207 -14.70 9.63 -1.87
N SER A 208 -15.12 8.37 -1.68
CA SER A 208 -16.55 7.99 -1.76
C SER A 208 -17.32 8.31 -0.47
N GLY A 209 -16.64 8.45 0.65
CA GLY A 209 -17.20 8.90 1.91
C GLY A 209 -17.07 10.41 2.14
N LYS A 210 -16.90 10.77 3.40
CA LYS A 210 -16.72 12.17 3.83
C LYS A 210 -15.24 12.56 3.80
N ILE A 211 -14.96 13.77 3.32
CA ILE A 211 -13.68 14.45 3.57
C ILE A 211 -13.85 15.41 4.74
N GLU A 212 -12.91 15.42 5.66
CA GLU A 212 -12.99 16.27 6.85
C GLU A 212 -12.79 17.74 6.49
N GLU A 213 -11.79 18.02 5.65
CA GLU A 213 -11.45 19.38 5.21
C GLU A 213 -11.05 19.38 3.74
N MET A 214 -11.52 20.40 3.00
CA MET A 214 -11.11 20.67 1.63
C MET A 214 -10.01 21.71 1.62
N MET A 215 -8.87 21.41 1.00
CA MET A 215 -7.75 22.34 0.87
C MET A 215 -8.16 23.59 0.06
N PRO A 216 -7.80 24.82 0.51
CA PRO A 216 -8.15 26.05 -0.21
C PRO A 216 -7.42 26.20 -1.55
N THR A 217 -6.39 25.39 -1.79
CA THR A 217 -5.60 25.37 -3.02
C THR A 217 -6.20 24.49 -4.12
N PHE A 218 -7.44 24.01 -3.93
CA PHE A 218 -8.18 23.27 -4.94
C PHE A 218 -9.36 24.10 -5.47
N THR A 219 -9.53 24.14 -6.79
CA THR A 219 -10.65 24.81 -7.47
C THR A 219 -11.69 23.80 -7.93
N VAL A 220 -12.98 24.10 -7.73
CA VAL A 220 -14.05 23.25 -8.26
C VAL A 220 -14.12 23.36 -9.78
N ASP A 221 -14.20 22.21 -10.47
CA ASP A 221 -14.21 22.08 -11.93
C ASP A 221 -15.56 21.56 -12.47
N GLY A 222 -16.35 20.89 -11.61
CA GLY A 222 -17.64 20.34 -12.04
C GLY A 222 -18.19 19.26 -11.12
N VAL A 223 -19.20 18.55 -11.65
CA VAL A 223 -19.80 17.37 -11.01
C VAL A 223 -19.82 16.20 -12.00
N LYS A 224 -19.46 15.01 -11.53
CA LYS A 224 -19.51 13.78 -12.35
C LYS A 224 -20.40 12.72 -11.71
N PRO A 225 -21.24 12.02 -12.49
CA PRO A 225 -22.12 10.98 -11.95
C PRO A 225 -21.40 9.71 -11.53
N LYS A 226 -20.22 9.45 -12.09
CA LYS A 226 -19.36 8.29 -11.77
C LYS A 226 -17.91 8.61 -12.07
N VAL A 227 -16.99 7.88 -11.43
CA VAL A 227 -15.54 8.00 -11.64
C VAL A 227 -14.94 6.63 -11.89
N LYS A 228 -14.24 6.47 -13.01
CA LYS A 228 -13.49 5.23 -13.31
C LYS A 228 -12.31 5.11 -12.35
N ILE A 229 -12.23 3.99 -11.63
CA ILE A 229 -11.13 3.67 -10.71
C ILE A 229 -10.01 2.96 -11.45
N ASP A 230 -10.34 1.82 -12.08
CA ASP A 230 -9.45 1.07 -12.97
C ASP A 230 -10.23 0.59 -14.23
N GLU A 231 -9.69 -0.40 -14.95
CA GLU A 231 -10.33 -0.91 -16.18
C GLU A 231 -11.64 -1.64 -15.89
N THR A 232 -11.79 -2.21 -14.71
CA THR A 232 -12.92 -3.07 -14.31
C THR A 232 -13.88 -2.39 -13.34
N GLU A 233 -13.46 -1.31 -12.67
CA GLU A 233 -14.20 -0.71 -11.57
C GLU A 233 -14.44 0.79 -11.76
N SER A 234 -15.63 1.23 -11.38
CA SER A 234 -16.01 2.64 -11.28
C SER A 234 -16.74 2.90 -9.97
N ALA A 235 -16.40 4.01 -9.31
CA ALA A 235 -17.14 4.50 -8.15
C ALA A 235 -18.42 5.23 -8.60
N ALA A 236 -19.56 4.88 -8.01
CA ALA A 236 -20.84 5.54 -8.24
C ALA A 236 -20.90 6.86 -7.45
N GLY A 237 -21.32 7.95 -8.13
CA GLY A 237 -21.43 9.29 -7.56
C GLY A 237 -22.88 9.72 -7.32
N PRO A 238 -23.15 11.04 -7.34
CA PRO A 238 -22.32 12.11 -7.93
C PRO A 238 -21.13 12.54 -7.07
N PHE A 239 -20.07 13.01 -7.76
CA PHE A 239 -18.84 13.55 -7.14
C PHE A 239 -18.62 15.00 -7.57
N TYR A 240 -18.28 15.88 -6.63
CA TYR A 240 -17.60 17.12 -6.95
C TYR A 240 -16.23 16.80 -7.51
N VAL A 241 -15.81 17.51 -8.53
CA VAL A 241 -14.48 17.43 -9.13
C VAL A 241 -13.72 18.69 -8.76
N PHE A 242 -12.56 18.53 -8.15
CA PHE A 242 -11.65 19.62 -7.84
C PHE A 242 -10.32 19.41 -8.57
N LEU A 243 -9.75 20.49 -9.08
CA LEU A 243 -8.42 20.54 -9.68
C LEU A 243 -7.43 21.17 -8.71
N GLY A 244 -6.26 20.60 -8.61
CA GLY A 244 -5.20 21.10 -7.74
C GLY A 244 -3.94 20.21 -7.78
N ASP A 245 -2.94 20.48 -6.98
CA ASP A 245 -2.83 21.64 -6.09
C ASP A 245 -2.34 22.87 -6.88
N ILE A 246 -3.03 23.99 -6.80
CA ILE A 246 -2.64 25.20 -7.55
C ILE A 246 -1.33 25.80 -7.04
N ALA A 247 -0.91 25.52 -5.80
CA ALA A 247 0.39 25.93 -5.28
C ALA A 247 1.54 25.35 -6.10
N GLU A 248 1.32 24.15 -6.69
CA GLU A 248 2.28 23.45 -7.55
C GLU A 248 1.94 23.59 -9.05
N LYS A 249 0.96 24.43 -9.42
CA LYS A 249 0.38 24.47 -10.77
C LYS A 249 -0.14 23.09 -11.23
N GLY A 250 -0.59 22.30 -10.28
CA GLY A 250 -1.02 20.93 -10.48
C GLY A 250 -2.32 20.80 -11.26
N THR A 251 -2.44 19.71 -12.01
CA THR A 251 -3.64 19.31 -12.77
C THR A 251 -4.29 18.03 -12.21
N GLY A 252 -3.89 17.64 -11.01
CA GLY A 252 -4.45 16.50 -10.30
C GLY A 252 -5.95 16.66 -10.05
N LYS A 253 -6.66 15.53 -9.96
CA LYS A 253 -8.12 15.54 -9.77
C LYS A 253 -8.49 14.89 -8.45
N LEU A 254 -9.17 15.66 -7.61
CA LEU A 254 -9.77 15.16 -6.39
C LEU A 254 -11.29 15.06 -6.60
N PHE A 255 -11.81 13.84 -6.51
CA PHE A 255 -13.25 13.53 -6.60
C PHE A 255 -13.78 13.29 -5.20
N VAL A 256 -14.77 14.06 -4.77
CA VAL A 256 -15.35 13.97 -3.43
C VAL A 256 -16.85 13.75 -3.55
N SER A 257 -17.37 12.70 -2.89
CA SER A 257 -18.80 12.35 -2.91
C SER A 257 -19.65 13.55 -2.52
N LYS A 258 -20.56 13.95 -3.43
CA LYS A 258 -21.48 15.06 -3.20
C LYS A 258 -22.50 14.71 -2.11
N ALA A 259 -22.99 13.47 -2.10
CA ALA A 259 -23.99 13.01 -1.13
C ALA A 259 -23.49 13.07 0.32
N ASN A 260 -22.19 12.75 0.52
CA ASN A 260 -21.60 12.64 1.85
C ASN A 260 -20.92 13.95 2.33
N ASN A 261 -20.91 15.02 1.50
CA ASN A 261 -20.17 16.24 1.77
C ASN A 261 -21.01 17.50 1.53
N GLN A 262 -22.09 17.65 2.30
CA GLN A 262 -23.01 18.79 2.18
C GLN A 262 -22.34 20.15 2.44
N GLN A 263 -21.28 20.17 3.25
CA GLN A 263 -20.47 21.37 3.51
C GLN A 263 -19.83 21.94 2.24
N LEU A 264 -19.61 21.09 1.21
CA LEU A 264 -19.03 21.51 -0.07
C LEU A 264 -20.05 22.12 -1.04
N LYS A 265 -21.35 22.14 -0.69
CA LYS A 265 -22.39 22.76 -1.52
C LYS A 265 -22.12 24.24 -1.79
N THR A 266 -21.38 24.91 -0.92
CA THR A 266 -20.95 26.32 -1.11
C THR A 266 -20.10 26.53 -2.35
N TYR A 267 -19.47 25.49 -2.90
CA TYR A 267 -18.69 25.56 -4.13
C TYR A 267 -19.56 25.57 -5.39
N GLU A 268 -20.85 25.18 -5.31
CA GLU A 268 -21.76 25.13 -6.49
C GLU A 268 -21.97 26.50 -7.14
N LYS A 269 -21.79 27.60 -6.40
CA LYS A 269 -21.85 28.95 -6.94
C LYS A 269 -20.72 29.30 -7.92
N TYR A 270 -19.70 28.44 -8.03
CA TYR A 270 -18.57 28.60 -8.93
C TYR A 270 -18.58 27.61 -10.12
N LEU A 271 -19.65 26.80 -10.28
CA LEU A 271 -19.85 25.84 -11.37
C LEU A 271 -20.50 26.45 -12.59
#